data_366b4c144366165495076c2c7a458e0c
#
_entry.id   366b4c144366165495076c2c7a458e0c
#
_cell.length_a   1.000
_cell.length_b   1.000
_cell.length_c   1.000
_cell.angle_alpha   90.00
_cell.angle_beta   90.00
_cell.angle_gamma   90.00
#
_symmetry.space_group_name_H-M   'P 1'
#
loop_
_entity.id
_entity.type
_entity.pdbx_description
1 polymer ?
#
loop_
_entity_poly.entity_id
_entity_poly.type
_entity_poly.pdbx_seq_one_letter_code
_entity_poly.pdbx_strand_id
1 'polypeptide(L)'
;GIITDFALNDACSAGTGSFLEELCNRFSDYFNLKNLNNTALAAEYGIILGQHCSVFISDVIEKAIFSGCTKESLAVGLFDSVIVNYLNRVKKNRTIGKKIFCQGMPFSMEALACSVARQTGCEIIIPNNPGTIGALGASLLARRSLINDKSKYLNIDLVFNVDYLAKDNFLCKSNIGCSKPGIR
;
A
#
# COMPACT_ATOMS: atom_id res chain seq x y z
N GLY A 1 0.55 -24.74 1.65
CA GLY A 1 1.59 -24.08 2.44
C GLY A 1 1.15 -23.91 3.87
N ILE A 2 2.10 -23.92 4.78
CA ILE A 2 1.87 -23.69 6.21
C ILE A 2 2.53 -22.33 6.53
N ILE A 3 1.81 -21.47 7.26
CA ILE A 3 2.38 -20.22 7.77
C ILE A 3 3.31 -20.58 8.92
N THR A 4 4.58 -20.23 8.77
CA THR A 4 5.61 -20.52 9.79
C THR A 4 5.95 -19.30 10.65
N ASP A 5 5.76 -18.09 10.10
CA ASP A 5 5.98 -16.83 10.79
C ASP A 5 5.15 -15.72 10.13
N PHE A 6 4.83 -14.67 10.88
CA PHE A 6 4.15 -13.47 10.35
C PHE A 6 4.61 -12.21 11.08
N ALA A 7 4.44 -11.08 10.42
CA ALA A 7 4.64 -9.77 11.00
C ALA A 7 3.56 -8.81 10.52
N LEU A 8 3.18 -7.89 11.39
CA LEU A 8 2.21 -6.84 11.10
C LEU A 8 2.88 -5.48 11.14
N ASN A 9 2.40 -4.57 10.29
CA ASN A 9 2.73 -3.16 10.40
C ASN A 9 1.62 -2.50 11.24
N ASP A 10 1.90 -2.26 12.49
CA ASP A 10 0.95 -1.77 13.50
C ASP A 10 1.14 -0.30 13.88
N ALA A 11 2.16 0.36 13.34
CA ALA A 11 2.58 1.65 13.88
C ALA A 11 2.63 2.81 12.88
N CYS A 12 2.62 2.59 11.56
CA CYS A 12 2.94 3.68 10.63
C CYS A 12 2.42 3.44 9.22
N SER A 13 1.97 4.50 8.53
CA SER A 13 1.63 4.47 7.10
C SER A 13 2.86 4.25 6.19
N ALA A 14 4.07 4.54 6.69
CA ALA A 14 5.30 4.29 5.94
C ALA A 14 5.42 2.80 5.58
N GLY A 15 5.61 2.50 4.31
CA GLY A 15 5.60 1.14 3.78
C GLY A 15 4.22 0.65 3.34
N THR A 16 3.24 1.54 3.17
CA THR A 16 1.88 1.25 2.70
C THR A 16 1.49 2.12 1.50
N GLY A 17 0.37 1.77 0.85
CA GLY A 17 -0.17 2.59 -0.25
C GLY A 17 -0.59 3.99 0.19
N SER A 18 -1.07 4.14 1.42
CA SER A 18 -1.46 5.44 1.99
C SER A 18 -0.30 6.44 2.04
N PHE A 19 0.91 5.95 2.19
CA PHE A 19 2.12 6.78 2.16
C PHE A 19 2.31 7.45 0.79
N LEU A 20 2.12 6.70 -0.29
CA LEU A 20 2.19 7.25 -1.66
C LEU A 20 1.08 8.26 -1.92
N GLU A 21 -0.14 7.94 -1.47
CA GLU A 21 -1.30 8.82 -1.63
C GLU A 21 -1.09 10.14 -0.89
N GLU A 22 -0.62 10.10 0.36
CA GLU A 22 -0.32 11.28 1.16
C GLU A 22 0.73 12.18 0.50
N LEU A 23 1.82 11.59 0.00
CA LEU A 23 2.88 12.34 -0.66
C LEU A 23 2.45 12.91 -2.01
N CYS A 24 1.68 12.16 -2.81
CA CYS A 24 1.10 12.70 -4.05
C CYS A 24 0.16 13.87 -3.79
N ASN A 25 -0.64 13.83 -2.72
CA ASN A 25 -1.50 14.93 -2.35
C ASN A 25 -0.73 16.16 -1.86
N ARG A 26 0.34 15.94 -1.10
CA ARG A 26 1.20 17.03 -0.60
C ARG A 26 2.00 17.72 -1.70
N PHE A 27 2.48 16.97 -2.68
CA PHE A 27 3.27 17.44 -3.81
C PHE A 27 2.50 17.35 -5.12
N SER A 28 1.24 17.80 -5.13
CA SER A 28 0.31 17.65 -6.26
C SER A 28 0.79 18.33 -7.55
N ASP A 29 1.65 19.34 -7.44
CA ASP A 29 2.29 19.99 -8.60
C ASP A 29 3.36 19.13 -9.27
N TYR A 30 3.91 18.17 -8.53
CA TYR A 30 4.94 17.24 -9.01
C TYR A 30 4.41 15.86 -9.30
N PHE A 31 3.50 15.34 -8.46
CA PHE A 31 3.04 13.97 -8.52
C PHE A 31 1.52 13.90 -8.66
N ASN A 32 1.09 12.93 -9.45
CA ASN A 32 -0.31 12.52 -9.50
C ASN A 32 -0.35 11.00 -9.33
N LEU A 33 -1.09 10.52 -8.35
CA LEU A 33 -1.16 9.10 -8.02
C LEU A 33 -1.56 8.24 -9.23
N LYS A 34 -2.47 8.74 -10.09
CA LYS A 34 -2.92 8.03 -11.31
C LYS A 34 -1.79 7.81 -12.31
N ASN A 35 -0.82 8.72 -12.38
CA ASN A 35 0.28 8.68 -13.33
C ASN A 35 1.61 8.27 -12.68
N LEU A 36 1.67 8.13 -11.36
CA LEU A 36 2.90 7.89 -10.61
C LEU A 36 3.66 6.66 -11.13
N ASN A 37 2.93 5.58 -11.43
CA ASN A 37 3.51 4.37 -12.00
C ASN A 37 4.27 4.65 -13.30
N ASN A 38 3.61 5.30 -14.26
CA ASN A 38 4.21 5.57 -15.57
C ASN A 38 5.36 6.57 -15.46
N THR A 39 5.23 7.56 -14.55
CA THR A 39 6.30 8.51 -14.26
C THR A 39 7.54 7.77 -13.74
N ALA A 40 7.39 6.84 -12.81
CA ALA A 40 8.52 6.07 -12.29
C ALA A 40 9.13 5.12 -13.34
N LEU A 41 8.30 4.48 -14.17
CA LEU A 41 8.77 3.57 -15.22
C LEU A 41 9.52 4.29 -16.35
N ALA A 42 9.32 5.59 -16.52
CA ALA A 42 10.03 6.40 -17.50
C ALA A 42 11.41 6.90 -17.00
N ALA A 43 11.76 6.64 -15.74
CA ALA A 43 13.01 7.10 -15.16
C ALA A 43 14.21 6.29 -15.64
N GLU A 44 15.31 6.94 -15.95
CA GLU A 44 16.59 6.29 -16.22
C GLU A 44 17.29 5.86 -14.92
N TYR A 45 17.07 6.58 -13.83
CA TYR A 45 17.62 6.28 -12.50
C TYR A 45 16.68 6.75 -11.42
N GLY A 46 16.84 6.21 -10.22
CA GLY A 46 16.12 6.64 -9.02
C GLY A 46 17.04 7.39 -8.05
N ILE A 47 16.46 8.23 -7.22
CA ILE A 47 17.18 8.88 -6.12
C ILE A 47 16.87 8.19 -4.80
N ILE A 48 17.79 8.30 -3.86
CA ILE A 48 17.63 7.74 -2.51
C ILE A 48 16.95 8.78 -1.63
N LEU A 49 15.68 8.56 -1.32
CA LEU A 49 14.92 9.39 -0.36
C LEU A 49 15.03 8.88 1.08
N GLY A 50 15.59 7.68 1.27
CA GLY A 50 15.77 7.08 2.59
C GLY A 50 14.49 6.47 3.17
N GLN A 51 14.57 6.15 4.47
CA GLN A 51 13.48 5.54 5.25
C GLN A 51 12.93 6.54 6.27
N HIS A 52 11.99 7.32 5.85
CA HIS A 52 11.38 8.37 6.67
C HIS A 52 9.86 8.18 6.74
N CYS A 53 9.21 8.75 7.76
CA CYS A 53 7.76 8.91 7.72
C CYS A 53 7.38 10.01 6.72
N SER A 54 6.09 10.08 6.36
CA SER A 54 5.58 11.05 5.37
C SER A 54 5.90 12.51 5.72
N VAL A 55 6.05 12.82 7.00
CA VAL A 55 6.40 14.18 7.44
C VAL A 55 7.85 14.52 7.13
N PHE A 56 8.78 13.68 7.59
CA PHE A 56 10.21 13.94 7.41
C PHE A 56 10.71 13.75 5.97
N ILE A 57 10.11 12.84 5.20
CA ILE A 57 10.48 12.65 3.80
C ILE A 57 10.14 13.89 2.96
N SER A 58 9.17 14.70 3.38
CA SER A 58 8.79 15.92 2.68
C SER A 58 9.96 16.89 2.53
N ASP A 59 10.72 17.10 3.60
CA ASP A 59 11.91 17.95 3.56
C ASP A 59 12.97 17.40 2.61
N VAL A 60 13.09 16.06 2.53
CA VAL A 60 14.04 15.42 1.60
C VAL A 60 13.60 15.60 0.15
N ILE A 61 12.29 15.46 -0.11
CA ILE A 61 11.71 15.67 -1.44
C ILE A 61 11.89 17.12 -1.87
N GLU A 62 11.57 18.09 -1.01
CA GLU A 62 11.73 19.50 -1.31
C GLU A 62 13.19 19.84 -1.67
N LYS A 63 14.15 19.37 -0.87
CA LYS A 63 15.58 19.56 -1.17
C LYS A 63 15.97 18.94 -2.51
N ALA A 64 15.46 17.75 -2.84
CA ALA A 64 15.74 17.11 -4.11
C ALA A 64 15.14 17.87 -5.29
N ILE A 65 13.93 18.43 -5.14
CA ILE A 65 13.29 19.30 -6.12
C ILE A 65 14.15 20.55 -6.35
N PHE A 66 14.56 21.24 -5.28
CA PHE A 66 15.42 22.42 -5.37
C PHE A 66 16.78 22.12 -5.99
N SER A 67 17.28 20.90 -5.84
CA SER A 67 18.52 20.44 -6.47
C SER A 67 18.37 20.05 -7.94
N GLY A 68 17.17 20.19 -8.53
CA GLY A 68 16.91 19.91 -9.94
C GLY A 68 16.68 18.43 -10.26
N CYS A 69 16.32 17.59 -9.28
CA CYS A 69 15.95 16.21 -9.54
C CYS A 69 14.69 16.14 -10.41
N THR A 70 14.68 15.20 -11.36
CA THR A 70 13.53 15.01 -12.25
C THR A 70 12.37 14.36 -11.53
N LYS A 71 11.14 14.60 -12.03
CA LYS A 71 9.92 13.97 -11.48
C LYS A 71 9.99 12.44 -11.53
N GLU A 72 10.57 11.92 -12.60
CA GLU A 72 10.76 10.49 -12.84
C GLU A 72 11.66 9.87 -11.77
N SER A 73 12.83 10.47 -11.54
CA SER A 73 13.78 10.01 -10.53
C SER A 73 13.22 10.08 -9.11
N LEU A 74 12.46 11.15 -8.81
CA LEU A 74 11.75 11.31 -7.55
C LEU A 74 10.66 10.24 -7.38
N ALA A 75 9.89 9.94 -8.43
CA ALA A 75 8.85 8.91 -8.38
C ALA A 75 9.42 7.52 -8.06
N VAL A 76 10.57 7.16 -8.66
CA VAL A 76 11.29 5.92 -8.28
C VAL A 76 11.68 5.94 -6.81
N GLY A 77 12.24 7.05 -6.34
CA GLY A 77 12.64 7.22 -4.94
C GLY A 77 11.48 7.06 -3.96
N LEU A 78 10.26 7.49 -4.33
CA LEU A 78 9.06 7.27 -3.52
C LEU A 78 8.73 5.78 -3.39
N PHE A 79 8.71 5.03 -4.49
CA PHE A 79 8.48 3.59 -4.46
C PHE A 79 9.54 2.86 -3.65
N ASP A 80 10.81 3.23 -3.84
CA ASP A 80 11.92 2.64 -3.08
C ASP A 80 11.79 2.93 -1.58
N SER A 81 11.40 4.14 -1.20
CA SER A 81 11.20 4.51 0.20
C SER A 81 10.08 3.68 0.86
N VAL A 82 8.97 3.40 0.15
CA VAL A 82 7.91 2.49 0.64
C VAL A 82 8.50 1.13 0.98
N ILE A 83 9.27 0.54 0.07
CA ILE A 83 9.80 -0.81 0.25
C ILE A 83 10.88 -0.84 1.32
N VAL A 84 11.79 0.13 1.34
CA VAL A 84 12.83 0.22 2.39
C VAL A 84 12.19 0.38 3.77
N ASN A 85 11.15 1.21 3.91
CA ASN A 85 10.40 1.33 5.15
C ASN A 85 9.76 -0.02 5.56
N TYR A 86 9.14 -0.73 4.62
CA TYR A 86 8.54 -2.04 4.88
C TYR A 86 9.60 -3.06 5.33
N LEU A 87 10.69 -3.17 4.61
CA LEU A 87 11.77 -4.12 4.92
C LEU A 87 12.37 -3.87 6.30
N ASN A 88 12.58 -2.63 6.68
CA ASN A 88 13.22 -2.30 7.94
C ASN A 88 12.25 -2.32 9.13
N ARG A 89 11.00 -1.91 8.96
CA ARG A 89 10.02 -1.80 10.05
C ARG A 89 9.20 -3.07 10.26
N VAL A 90 8.83 -3.75 9.19
CA VAL A 90 7.96 -4.94 9.24
C VAL A 90 8.76 -6.21 9.15
N LYS A 91 9.53 -6.39 8.07
CA LYS A 91 10.37 -7.58 7.88
C LYS A 91 11.47 -7.65 8.95
N LYS A 92 12.15 -6.54 9.24
CA LYS A 92 13.26 -6.47 10.19
C LYS A 92 14.34 -7.55 9.88
N ASN A 93 14.73 -8.32 10.89
CA ASN A 93 15.75 -9.36 10.77
C ASN A 93 15.22 -10.72 10.25
N ARG A 94 13.95 -10.78 9.85
CA ARG A 94 13.40 -12.02 9.30
C ARG A 94 14.02 -12.34 7.94
N THR A 95 14.23 -13.62 7.70
CA THR A 95 14.68 -14.09 6.39
C THR A 95 13.52 -14.02 5.39
N ILE A 96 13.83 -13.66 4.15
CA ILE A 96 12.91 -13.76 3.03
C ILE A 96 13.37 -14.90 2.12
N GLY A 97 12.40 -15.61 1.53
CA GLY A 97 12.69 -16.65 0.55
C GLY A 97 13.16 -16.07 -0.79
N LYS A 98 13.45 -16.97 -1.72
CA LYS A 98 13.85 -16.57 -3.09
C LYS A 98 12.69 -16.00 -3.91
N LYS A 99 11.45 -16.25 -3.53
CA LYS A 99 10.24 -15.80 -4.19
C LYS A 99 9.38 -15.02 -3.20
N ILE A 100 8.92 -13.85 -3.62
CA ILE A 100 8.02 -13.01 -2.86
C ILE A 100 6.71 -12.87 -3.61
N PHE A 101 5.61 -13.28 -2.97
CA PHE A 101 4.26 -13.07 -3.47
C PHE A 101 3.73 -11.77 -2.88
N CYS A 102 3.44 -10.79 -3.74
CA CYS A 102 2.97 -9.47 -3.34
C CYS A 102 1.48 -9.33 -3.68
N GLN A 103 0.72 -8.81 -2.73
CA GLN A 103 -0.70 -8.53 -2.89
C GLN A 103 -1.08 -7.19 -2.25
N GLY A 104 -2.26 -6.69 -2.60
CA GLY A 104 -2.75 -5.39 -2.19
C GLY A 104 -2.83 -4.41 -3.37
N MET A 105 -3.72 -3.43 -3.28
CA MET A 105 -3.98 -2.47 -4.36
C MET A 105 -2.73 -1.75 -4.87
N PRO A 106 -1.74 -1.37 -4.03
CA PRO A 106 -0.52 -0.71 -4.53
C PRO A 106 0.27 -1.55 -5.53
N PHE A 107 0.16 -2.88 -5.50
CA PHE A 107 0.81 -3.76 -6.46
C PHE A 107 0.12 -3.85 -7.83
N SER A 108 -0.93 -3.07 -8.05
CA SER A 108 -1.38 -2.74 -9.40
C SER A 108 -0.42 -1.79 -10.15
N MET A 109 0.51 -1.18 -9.41
CA MET A 109 1.58 -0.35 -9.94
C MET A 109 2.86 -1.19 -10.13
N GLU A 110 3.26 -1.40 -11.36
CA GLU A 110 4.44 -2.21 -11.73
C GLU A 110 5.74 -1.64 -11.12
N ALA A 111 5.85 -0.32 -11.03
CA ALA A 111 7.00 0.34 -10.43
C ALA A 111 7.23 -0.08 -8.97
N LEU A 112 6.17 -0.39 -8.20
CA LEU A 112 6.31 -0.90 -6.85
C LEU A 112 6.89 -2.33 -6.84
N ALA A 113 6.45 -3.19 -7.76
CA ALA A 113 7.01 -4.53 -7.91
C ALA A 113 8.49 -4.49 -8.32
N CYS A 114 8.85 -3.59 -9.24
CA CYS A 114 10.24 -3.33 -9.62
C CYS A 114 11.08 -2.89 -8.42
N SER A 115 10.52 -2.04 -7.55
CA SER A 115 11.19 -1.61 -6.33
C SER A 115 11.43 -2.79 -5.37
N VAL A 116 10.44 -3.67 -5.16
CA VAL A 116 10.63 -4.88 -4.35
C VAL A 116 11.75 -5.75 -4.91
N ALA A 117 11.74 -6.01 -6.23
CA ALA A 117 12.77 -6.81 -6.89
C ALA A 117 14.17 -6.20 -6.70
N ARG A 118 14.31 -4.90 -6.92
CA ARG A 118 15.57 -4.16 -6.79
C ARG A 118 16.12 -4.19 -5.37
N GLN A 119 15.24 -4.00 -4.36
CA GLN A 119 15.63 -3.94 -2.95
C GLN A 119 15.91 -5.32 -2.33
N THR A 120 15.37 -6.39 -2.89
CA THR A 120 15.47 -7.74 -2.30
C THR A 120 16.29 -8.71 -3.12
N GLY A 121 16.43 -8.48 -4.42
CA GLY A 121 17.05 -9.43 -5.36
C GLY A 121 16.23 -10.71 -5.57
N CYS A 122 14.97 -10.73 -5.15
CA CYS A 122 14.10 -11.91 -5.22
C CYS A 122 13.23 -11.91 -6.48
N GLU A 123 12.76 -13.09 -6.85
CA GLU A 123 11.68 -13.25 -7.83
C GLU A 123 10.36 -12.73 -7.24
N ILE A 124 9.70 -11.80 -7.94
CA ILE A 124 8.46 -11.17 -7.49
C ILE A 124 7.30 -11.75 -8.28
N ILE A 125 6.28 -12.20 -7.56
CA ILE A 125 5.05 -12.74 -8.13
C ILE A 125 3.90 -11.80 -7.78
N ILE A 126 3.29 -11.21 -8.80
CA ILE A 126 2.10 -10.37 -8.68
C ILE A 126 0.92 -11.13 -9.28
N PRO A 127 -0.13 -11.43 -8.52
CA PRO A 127 -1.33 -12.05 -9.05
C PRO A 127 -2.14 -11.08 -9.91
N ASN A 128 -2.95 -11.63 -10.81
CA ASN A 128 -3.98 -10.83 -11.46
C ASN A 128 -4.92 -10.24 -10.39
N ASN A 129 -5.25 -8.95 -10.50
CA ASN A 129 -6.07 -8.23 -9.54
C ASN A 129 -5.53 -8.30 -8.08
N PRO A 130 -4.32 -7.80 -7.83
CA PRO A 130 -3.63 -7.97 -6.53
C PRO A 130 -4.43 -7.38 -5.36
N GLY A 131 -5.29 -6.39 -5.59
CA GLY A 131 -6.12 -5.77 -4.56
C GLY A 131 -7.23 -6.66 -3.99
N THR A 132 -7.63 -7.73 -4.69
CA THR A 132 -8.75 -8.60 -4.28
C THR A 132 -8.34 -9.99 -3.83
N ILE A 133 -7.06 -10.33 -3.91
CA ILE A 133 -6.55 -11.67 -3.56
C ILE A 133 -6.81 -12.03 -2.10
N GLY A 134 -6.75 -11.07 -1.18
CA GLY A 134 -7.10 -11.30 0.22
C GLY A 134 -8.55 -11.77 0.40
N ALA A 135 -9.49 -11.14 -0.28
CA ALA A 135 -10.91 -11.54 -0.26
C ALA A 135 -11.11 -12.92 -0.88
N LEU A 136 -10.43 -13.22 -1.99
CA LEU A 136 -10.46 -14.56 -2.60
C LEU A 136 -9.92 -15.61 -1.62
N GLY A 137 -8.79 -15.35 -0.96
CA GLY A 137 -8.22 -16.25 0.04
C GLY A 137 -9.16 -16.49 1.21
N ALA A 138 -9.77 -15.44 1.75
CA ALA A 138 -10.75 -15.53 2.82
C ALA A 138 -11.97 -16.36 2.41
N SER A 139 -12.50 -16.18 1.19
CA SER A 139 -13.63 -16.96 0.68
C SER A 139 -13.31 -18.44 0.54
N LEU A 140 -12.11 -18.78 0.08
CA LEU A 140 -11.65 -20.18 -0.02
C LEU A 140 -11.48 -20.83 1.36
N LEU A 141 -10.97 -20.08 2.34
CA LEU A 141 -10.87 -20.56 3.72
C LEU A 141 -12.25 -20.77 4.35
N ALA A 142 -13.16 -19.81 4.18
CA ALA A 142 -14.53 -19.93 4.65
C ALA A 142 -15.23 -21.15 4.05
N ARG A 143 -15.10 -21.38 2.73
CA ARG A 143 -15.64 -22.57 2.06
C ARG A 143 -15.10 -23.87 2.65
N ARG A 144 -13.86 -23.93 3.08
CA ARG A 144 -13.27 -25.13 3.70
C ARG A 144 -13.78 -25.38 5.12
N SER A 145 -14.08 -24.33 5.89
CA SER A 145 -14.52 -24.41 7.27
C SER A 145 -16.03 -24.60 7.41
N LEU A 146 -16.82 -24.19 6.42
CA LEU A 146 -18.30 -24.16 6.49
C LEU A 146 -18.96 -25.46 5.97
N ILE A 147 -18.29 -26.61 6.02
CA ILE A 147 -18.81 -27.86 5.48
C ILE A 147 -20.17 -28.26 6.12
N ASN A 148 -20.57 -27.74 7.28
CA ASN A 148 -21.77 -28.13 8.01
C ASN A 148 -22.67 -26.99 8.50
N ASP A 149 -22.33 -25.74 8.32
CA ASP A 149 -23.19 -24.61 8.76
C ASP A 149 -23.96 -24.00 7.59
N LYS A 150 -25.28 -23.90 7.74
CA LYS A 150 -26.10 -23.09 6.84
C LYS A 150 -25.69 -21.64 7.00
N SER A 151 -24.82 -21.16 6.11
CA SER A 151 -24.43 -19.77 6.09
C SER A 151 -25.67 -18.90 5.93
N LYS A 152 -25.90 -17.97 6.84
CA LYS A 152 -26.81 -16.86 6.61
C LYS A 152 -26.14 -15.96 5.58
N TYR A 153 -26.64 -15.98 4.37
CA TYR A 153 -26.19 -15.01 3.36
C TYR A 153 -26.48 -13.61 3.86
N LEU A 154 -25.45 -12.77 3.92
CA LEU A 154 -25.66 -11.34 4.03
C LEU A 154 -26.52 -10.90 2.84
N ASN A 155 -27.60 -10.18 3.12
CA ASN A 155 -28.38 -9.58 2.04
C ASN A 155 -27.46 -8.65 1.26
N ILE A 156 -27.25 -9.00 -0.02
CA ILE A 156 -26.31 -8.27 -0.89
C ILE A 156 -26.70 -6.80 -1.01
N ASP A 157 -28.00 -6.47 -0.93
CA ASP A 157 -28.51 -5.11 -0.98
C ASP A 157 -28.05 -4.28 0.22
N LEU A 158 -27.83 -4.92 1.39
CA LEU A 158 -27.23 -4.25 2.56
C LEU A 158 -25.75 -3.93 2.36
N VAL A 159 -25.04 -4.78 1.61
CA VAL A 159 -23.61 -4.58 1.35
C VAL A 159 -23.38 -3.46 0.34
N PHE A 160 -24.28 -3.31 -0.64
CA PHE A 160 -24.19 -2.28 -1.67
C PHE A 160 -24.87 -0.95 -1.30
N ASN A 161 -25.67 -0.93 -0.22
CA ASN A 161 -26.27 0.32 0.24
C ASN A 161 -25.29 1.10 1.13
N VAL A 162 -24.32 1.75 0.47
CA VAL A 162 -23.28 2.57 1.12
C VAL A 162 -23.90 3.72 1.93
N ASP A 163 -25.03 4.26 1.49
CA ASP A 163 -25.77 5.31 2.23
C ASP A 163 -26.34 4.80 3.55
N TYR A 164 -26.75 3.54 3.59
CA TYR A 164 -27.20 2.92 4.83
C TYR A 164 -26.05 2.74 5.82
N LEU A 165 -24.89 2.27 5.35
CA LEU A 165 -23.69 2.15 6.16
C LEU A 165 -23.18 3.53 6.61
N ALA A 166 -23.32 4.55 5.77
CA ALA A 166 -22.96 5.92 6.12
C ALA A 166 -23.91 6.55 7.15
N LYS A 167 -25.18 6.21 7.12
CA LYS A 167 -26.19 6.73 8.07
C LYS A 167 -26.12 6.07 9.46
N ASP A 168 -25.72 4.80 9.53
CA ASP A 168 -25.77 4.02 10.77
C ASP A 168 -24.44 3.92 11.53
N ASN A 169 -23.77 5.03 11.77
CA ASN A 169 -22.68 5.07 12.74
C ASN A 169 -21.45 4.18 12.47
N PHE A 170 -21.24 3.74 11.25
CA PHE A 170 -19.93 3.22 10.85
C PHE A 170 -18.84 4.29 10.97
N LEU A 171 -19.27 5.46 11.29
CA LEU A 171 -18.55 6.70 11.21
C LEU A 171 -18.07 7.09 12.58
N CYS A 172 -16.85 7.55 12.60
CA CYS A 172 -16.13 8.03 13.76
C CYS A 172 -17.05 8.56 14.86
N LYS A 173 -17.28 7.78 15.91
CA LYS A 173 -18.06 8.18 17.09
C LYS A 173 -17.36 9.26 17.92
N SER A 174 -16.07 9.49 17.68
CA SER A 174 -15.32 10.57 18.27
C SER A 174 -15.18 11.70 17.25
N ASN A 175 -15.85 12.81 17.47
CA ASN A 175 -15.71 14.04 16.67
C ASN A 175 -14.34 14.72 16.84
N ILE A 176 -13.39 14.10 17.53
CA ILE A 176 -12.07 14.68 17.79
C ILE A 176 -11.23 14.56 16.51
N GLY A 177 -11.06 15.68 15.84
CA GLY A 177 -10.18 15.81 14.68
C GLY A 177 -10.72 15.29 13.34
N CYS A 178 -12.02 15.02 13.24
CA CYS A 178 -12.67 14.67 11.99
C CYS A 178 -13.44 15.87 11.43
N SER A 179 -12.94 16.49 10.37
CA SER A 179 -13.62 17.63 9.73
C SER A 179 -14.83 17.22 8.88
N LYS A 180 -14.97 15.93 8.59
CA LYS A 180 -16.14 15.34 7.91
C LYS A 180 -16.54 14.09 8.68
N PRO A 181 -17.77 14.03 9.21
CA PRO A 181 -18.26 12.83 9.86
C PRO A 181 -18.13 11.67 8.88
N GLY A 182 -17.37 10.66 9.29
CA GLY A 182 -17.30 9.41 8.58
C GLY A 182 -16.22 9.17 7.57
N ILE A 183 -15.35 10.08 7.38
CA ILE A 183 -14.19 9.85 6.51
C ILE A 183 -12.91 10.00 7.33
N ARG A 184 -12.33 8.89 7.67
CA ARG A 184 -10.93 8.76 8.11
C ARG A 184 -10.28 7.63 7.39
#